data_28d3b2c1e1c1463f8aa32a3cc2519fda
#
_entry.id   28d3b2c1e1c1463f8aa32a3cc2519fda
#
_cell.length_a   1.000
_cell.length_b   1.000
_cell.length_c   1.000
_cell.angle_alpha   90.00
_cell.angle_beta   90.00
_cell.angle_gamma   90.00
#
_symmetry.space_group_name_H-M   'P 1'
#
loop_
_entity.id
_entity.type
_entity.pdbx_description
1 polymer ?
#
loop_
_entity_poly.entity_id
_entity_poly.type
_entity_poly.pdbx_seq_one_letter_code
_entity_poly.pdbx_strand_id
1 'polypeptide(L)'
;MRWNWQLPDWPQFRFDADRIRAAEEQFLKGSGVVIGALHHLDADARDGLTVELISQEVVDSSAIEGEILDRDSVQSSLAEHLGFATDSRRASAAEAGAAELMADVYRNHAAPLDDQTLFAWHAMLMNGRRDIADVGRYRTHEDAMQIVSGALHAPRVHFEAPPSDTVPLEMSRFIAWFNDSAPSSPNPLPAITRAAISHLWFESIHPFEDGNGRIGRAIAEKALAQNLSAPTLTALAETIHRHRKAYYAALQLGSQSNDINAWLAWFADIVIEAQARTITRIRFLIDKTRLLDRLRGQINERQEKALLRLFREGPDGFEGGLSAGNYRTITGAALATATRDLADLVEKGALVRSGERRYARYRLAVGAVADKSPNE
;
A
#
# COMPACT_ATOMS: atom_id res chain seq x y z
N MET A 1 33.10 -2.57 0.85
CA MET A 1 32.01 -1.96 0.08
C MET A 1 31.84 -0.55 0.65
N ARG A 2 31.55 0.45 -0.14
CA ARG A 2 31.35 1.84 0.35
C ARG A 2 29.89 2.19 0.19
N TRP A 3 29.29 2.81 1.21
CA TRP A 3 27.90 3.22 1.21
C TRP A 3 27.78 4.67 0.71
N ASN A 4 26.60 5.07 0.20
CA ASN A 4 26.36 6.40 -0.34
C ASN A 4 26.65 7.52 0.68
N TRP A 5 26.28 7.31 1.97
CA TRP A 5 26.55 8.25 3.05
C TRP A 5 28.05 8.45 3.37
N GLN A 6 28.93 7.53 2.93
CA GLN A 6 30.37 7.61 3.06
C GLN A 6 31.05 8.33 1.88
N LEU A 7 30.28 8.70 0.85
CA LEU A 7 30.81 9.40 -0.30
C LEU A 7 30.92 10.90 -0.04
N PRO A 8 31.93 11.58 -0.62
CA PRO A 8 32.19 12.98 -0.32
C PRO A 8 31.11 13.94 -0.82
N ASP A 9 30.29 13.50 -1.75
CA ASP A 9 29.15 14.22 -2.31
C ASP A 9 27.81 13.89 -1.67
N TRP A 10 27.79 13.14 -0.56
CA TRP A 10 26.57 12.88 0.24
C TRP A 10 26.06 14.17 0.91
N PRO A 11 24.74 14.42 0.89
CA PRO A 11 23.62 13.70 0.29
C PRO A 11 23.19 14.28 -1.09
N GLN A 12 24.12 14.75 -1.89
CA GLN A 12 23.85 15.37 -3.19
C GLN A 12 23.56 14.31 -4.25
N PHE A 13 22.32 13.83 -4.27
CA PHE A 13 21.88 12.86 -5.27
C PHE A 13 21.87 13.45 -6.69
N ARG A 14 22.47 12.71 -7.63
CA ARG A 14 22.48 13.04 -9.05
C ARG A 14 21.47 12.16 -9.78
N PHE A 15 20.64 12.79 -10.60
CA PHE A 15 19.65 12.09 -11.42
C PHE A 15 19.27 12.92 -12.65
N ASP A 16 18.73 12.24 -13.65
CA ASP A 16 18.17 12.82 -14.87
C ASP A 16 16.63 12.71 -14.80
N ALA A 17 15.96 13.82 -14.49
CA ALA A 17 14.51 13.87 -14.35
C ALA A 17 13.75 13.54 -15.64
N ASP A 18 14.38 13.75 -16.82
CA ASP A 18 13.75 13.47 -18.11
C ASP A 18 13.48 11.97 -18.31
N ARG A 19 14.27 11.11 -17.66
CA ARG A 19 14.09 9.65 -17.73
C ARG A 19 12.75 9.16 -17.19
N ILE A 20 12.19 9.86 -16.21
CA ILE A 20 10.92 9.46 -15.60
C ILE A 20 9.78 10.47 -15.87
N ARG A 21 10.00 11.44 -16.77
CA ARG A 21 8.98 12.46 -17.12
C ARG A 21 7.65 11.82 -17.56
N ALA A 22 7.70 10.79 -18.39
CA ALA A 22 6.51 10.08 -18.85
C ALA A 22 5.76 9.41 -17.70
N ALA A 23 6.46 8.86 -16.72
CA ALA A 23 5.86 8.28 -15.53
C ALA A 23 5.22 9.35 -14.62
N GLU A 24 5.87 10.51 -14.44
CA GLU A 24 5.30 11.66 -13.70
C GLU A 24 3.98 12.12 -14.34
N GLU A 25 3.95 12.29 -15.66
CA GLU A 25 2.73 12.68 -16.38
C GLU A 25 1.63 11.60 -16.26
N GLN A 26 2.00 10.33 -16.37
CA GLN A 26 1.08 9.22 -16.23
C GLN A 26 0.49 9.17 -14.82
N PHE A 27 1.32 9.36 -13.81
CA PHE A 27 0.90 9.39 -12.41
C PHE A 27 -0.12 10.51 -12.15
N LEU A 28 0.13 11.72 -12.63
CA LEU A 28 -0.79 12.84 -12.47
C LEU A 28 -2.13 12.59 -13.18
N LYS A 29 -2.11 12.04 -14.40
CA LYS A 29 -3.33 11.68 -15.13
C LYS A 29 -4.14 10.60 -14.40
N GLY A 30 -3.47 9.53 -13.92
CA GLY A 30 -4.10 8.45 -13.18
C GLY A 30 -4.66 8.90 -11.84
N SER A 31 -3.96 9.80 -11.14
CA SER A 31 -4.43 10.38 -9.87
C SER A 31 -5.72 11.20 -10.06
N GLY A 32 -5.83 11.94 -11.17
CA GLY A 32 -7.06 12.62 -11.53
C GLY A 32 -8.24 11.66 -11.72
N VAL A 33 -8.01 10.46 -12.28
CA VAL A 33 -9.03 9.41 -12.40
C VAL A 33 -9.47 8.89 -11.02
N VAL A 34 -8.52 8.63 -10.12
CA VAL A 34 -8.80 8.17 -8.74
C VAL A 34 -9.61 9.21 -7.98
N ILE A 35 -9.14 10.46 -7.95
CA ILE A 35 -9.80 11.56 -7.24
C ILE A 35 -11.23 11.79 -7.81
N GLY A 36 -11.38 11.81 -9.13
CA GLY A 36 -12.67 11.96 -9.78
C GLY A 36 -13.65 10.83 -9.44
N ALA A 37 -13.18 9.59 -9.43
CA ALA A 37 -13.99 8.44 -9.05
C ALA A 37 -14.49 8.53 -7.60
N LEU A 38 -13.61 8.93 -6.67
CA LEU A 38 -13.95 9.10 -5.26
C LEU A 38 -14.97 10.23 -5.01
N HIS A 39 -14.91 11.31 -5.78
CA HIS A 39 -15.87 12.41 -5.67
C HIS A 39 -17.31 12.04 -6.08
N HIS A 40 -17.47 11.02 -6.91
CA HIS A 40 -18.79 10.53 -7.35
C HIS A 40 -19.39 9.47 -6.42
N LEU A 41 -18.67 8.99 -5.41
CA LEU A 41 -19.19 8.08 -4.40
C LEU A 41 -19.91 8.87 -3.30
N ASP A 42 -20.98 8.27 -2.74
CA ASP A 42 -21.53 8.76 -1.48
C ASP A 42 -20.53 8.62 -0.34
N ALA A 43 -20.80 9.24 0.81
CA ALA A 43 -19.86 9.29 1.93
C ALA A 43 -19.53 7.89 2.44
N ASP A 44 -20.55 7.03 2.65
CA ASP A 44 -20.35 5.70 3.21
C ASP A 44 -19.51 4.80 2.29
N ALA A 45 -19.79 4.85 0.96
CA ALA A 45 -19.04 4.09 -0.04
C ALA A 45 -17.59 4.58 -0.15
N ARG A 46 -17.36 5.90 -0.07
CA ARG A 46 -16.03 6.49 -0.09
C ARG A 46 -15.24 6.12 1.16
N ASP A 47 -15.83 6.21 2.34
CA ASP A 47 -15.20 5.88 3.60
C ASP A 47 -14.84 4.39 3.67
N GLY A 48 -15.77 3.52 3.26
CA GLY A 48 -15.52 2.09 3.16
C GLY A 48 -14.37 1.75 2.18
N LEU A 49 -14.32 2.41 1.02
CA LEU A 49 -13.24 2.25 0.05
C LEU A 49 -11.90 2.75 0.59
N THR A 50 -11.90 3.89 1.28
CA THR A 50 -10.70 4.44 1.91
C THR A 50 -10.11 3.47 2.92
N VAL A 51 -10.94 2.94 3.84
CA VAL A 51 -10.51 1.94 4.82
C VAL A 51 -9.99 0.68 4.14
N GLU A 52 -10.66 0.21 3.11
CA GLU A 52 -10.26 -0.98 2.32
C GLU A 52 -8.86 -0.83 1.72
N LEU A 53 -8.58 0.31 1.06
CA LEU A 53 -7.31 0.56 0.39
C LEU A 53 -6.17 0.81 1.38
N ILE A 54 -6.37 1.64 2.41
CA ILE A 54 -5.33 1.94 3.38
C ILE A 54 -5.02 0.72 4.25
N SER A 55 -6.02 -0.09 4.63
CA SER A 55 -5.76 -1.31 5.41
C SER A 55 -4.91 -2.33 4.66
N GLN A 56 -5.06 -2.43 3.35
CA GLN A 56 -4.21 -3.28 2.53
C GLN A 56 -2.76 -2.77 2.54
N GLU A 57 -2.56 -1.44 2.42
CA GLU A 57 -1.23 -0.84 2.52
C GLU A 57 -0.57 -1.11 3.86
N VAL A 58 -1.31 -1.02 4.98
CA VAL A 58 -0.80 -1.36 6.31
C VAL A 58 -0.33 -2.80 6.39
N VAL A 59 -1.19 -3.74 5.93
CA VAL A 59 -0.88 -5.18 5.98
C VAL A 59 0.33 -5.52 5.11
N ASP A 60 0.37 -5.02 3.87
CA ASP A 60 1.48 -5.31 2.96
C ASP A 60 2.78 -4.63 3.40
N SER A 61 2.72 -3.40 3.94
CA SER A 61 3.89 -2.72 4.48
C SER A 61 4.52 -3.50 5.64
N SER A 62 3.70 -4.07 6.53
CA SER A 62 4.18 -4.93 7.61
C SER A 62 4.69 -6.28 7.09
N ALA A 63 4.03 -6.86 6.08
CA ALA A 63 4.45 -8.14 5.49
C ALA A 63 5.80 -8.05 4.73
N ILE A 64 6.16 -6.89 4.19
CA ILE A 64 7.49 -6.64 3.62
C ILE A 64 8.57 -6.87 4.69
N GLU A 65 8.32 -6.44 5.92
CA GLU A 65 9.24 -6.62 7.06
C GLU A 65 9.10 -8.00 7.74
N GLY A 66 8.17 -8.85 7.26
CA GLY A 66 7.93 -10.19 7.80
C GLY A 66 6.93 -10.25 8.95
N GLU A 67 6.26 -9.15 9.27
CA GLU A 67 5.19 -9.08 10.25
C GLU A 67 3.83 -9.34 9.59
N ILE A 68 3.08 -10.33 10.11
CA ILE A 68 1.78 -10.71 9.56
C ILE A 68 0.68 -10.13 10.47
N LEU A 69 -0.11 -9.21 9.92
CA LEU A 69 -1.24 -8.57 10.60
C LEU A 69 -2.57 -9.15 10.10
N ASP A 70 -3.57 -9.23 11.01
CA ASP A 70 -4.94 -9.58 10.62
C ASP A 70 -5.62 -8.37 9.97
N ARG A 71 -6.01 -8.53 8.71
CA ARG A 71 -6.57 -7.45 7.91
C ARG A 71 -7.88 -6.90 8.48
N ASP A 72 -8.77 -7.75 8.97
CA ASP A 72 -10.05 -7.32 9.51
C ASP A 72 -9.86 -6.50 10.79
N SER A 73 -8.87 -6.86 11.62
CA SER A 73 -8.49 -6.10 12.83
C SER A 73 -7.88 -4.74 12.47
N VAL A 74 -7.02 -4.70 11.45
CA VAL A 74 -6.45 -3.44 10.91
C VAL A 74 -7.56 -2.54 10.36
N GLN A 75 -8.53 -3.09 9.60
CA GLN A 75 -9.67 -2.33 9.07
C GLN A 75 -10.50 -1.69 10.17
N SER A 76 -10.83 -2.47 11.21
CA SER A 76 -11.60 -1.97 12.36
C SER A 76 -10.87 -0.83 13.08
N SER A 77 -9.58 -1.02 13.37
CA SER A 77 -8.76 -0.01 14.02
C SER A 77 -8.59 1.26 13.16
N LEU A 78 -8.36 1.08 11.85
CA LEU A 78 -8.22 2.20 10.92
C LEU A 78 -9.52 3.01 10.82
N ALA A 79 -10.68 2.35 10.72
CA ALA A 79 -11.99 3.01 10.69
C ALA A 79 -12.22 3.83 11.96
N GLU A 80 -11.87 3.28 13.15
CA GLU A 80 -11.94 3.98 14.42
C GLU A 80 -11.05 5.23 14.42
N HIS A 81 -9.78 5.10 14.03
CA HIS A 81 -8.84 6.23 13.94
C HIS A 81 -9.29 7.28 12.92
N LEU A 82 -9.94 6.90 11.82
CA LEU A 82 -10.49 7.84 10.84
C LEU A 82 -11.83 8.44 11.26
N GLY A 83 -12.45 7.95 12.33
CA GLY A 83 -13.75 8.41 12.82
C GLY A 83 -14.93 7.89 11.98
N PHE A 84 -14.74 6.77 11.28
CA PHE A 84 -15.78 6.10 10.50
C PHE A 84 -16.50 5.03 11.32
N ALA A 85 -17.65 4.54 10.83
CA ALA A 85 -18.35 3.44 11.48
C ALA A 85 -17.51 2.15 11.45
N THR A 86 -17.44 1.45 12.58
CA THR A 86 -16.67 0.21 12.74
C THR A 86 -17.46 -0.85 13.52
N ASP A 87 -17.09 -2.12 13.32
CA ASP A 87 -17.61 -3.27 14.06
C ASP A 87 -16.94 -3.46 15.43
N SER A 88 -16.04 -2.56 15.83
CA SER A 88 -15.33 -2.57 17.12
C SER A 88 -14.53 -3.86 17.37
N ARG A 89 -13.96 -4.46 16.33
CA ARG A 89 -13.09 -5.62 16.47
C ARG A 89 -11.82 -5.23 17.22
N ARG A 90 -11.39 -6.05 18.17
CA ARG A 90 -10.19 -5.78 18.96
C ARG A 90 -8.93 -6.02 18.12
N ALA A 91 -8.13 -4.97 17.94
CA ALA A 91 -6.81 -5.05 17.32
C ALA A 91 -5.70 -5.33 18.35
N SER A 92 -4.65 -6.01 17.95
CA SER A 92 -3.40 -6.10 18.70
C SER A 92 -2.70 -4.73 18.74
N ALA A 93 -1.70 -4.57 19.63
CA ALA A 93 -0.94 -3.32 19.71
C ALA A 93 -0.22 -3.00 18.38
N ALA A 94 0.31 -4.02 17.68
CA ALA A 94 0.96 -3.85 16.39
C ALA A 94 -0.02 -3.42 15.29
N GLU A 95 -1.20 -4.06 15.21
CA GLU A 95 -2.26 -3.70 14.25
C GLU A 95 -2.78 -2.29 14.50
N ALA A 96 -3.06 -1.95 15.76
CA ALA A 96 -3.53 -0.62 16.13
C ALA A 96 -2.48 0.46 15.81
N GLY A 97 -1.22 0.23 16.17
CA GLY A 97 -0.15 1.21 15.92
C GLY A 97 0.14 1.42 14.43
N ALA A 98 0.12 0.37 13.62
CA ALA A 98 0.30 0.48 12.18
C ALA A 98 -0.90 1.19 11.50
N ALA A 99 -2.14 0.91 11.97
CA ALA A 99 -3.34 1.59 11.50
C ALA A 99 -3.34 3.09 11.88
N GLU A 100 -2.95 3.41 13.12
CA GLU A 100 -2.85 4.79 13.62
C GLU A 100 -1.87 5.63 12.81
N LEU A 101 -0.66 5.09 12.52
CA LEU A 101 0.32 5.75 11.68
C LEU A 101 -0.26 6.10 10.30
N MET A 102 -0.89 5.15 9.62
CA MET A 102 -1.43 5.39 8.28
C MET A 102 -2.66 6.30 8.30
N ALA A 103 -3.45 6.29 9.37
CA ALA A 103 -4.52 7.27 9.59
C ALA A 103 -3.95 8.68 9.74
N ASP A 104 -2.81 8.84 10.45
CA ASP A 104 -2.12 10.12 10.59
C ASP A 104 -1.56 10.62 9.25
N VAL A 105 -0.90 9.75 8.48
CA VAL A 105 -0.43 10.07 7.12
C VAL A 105 -1.58 10.54 6.24
N TYR A 106 -2.71 9.85 6.27
CA TYR A 106 -3.88 10.20 5.48
C TYR A 106 -4.46 11.57 5.85
N ARG A 107 -4.62 11.85 7.15
CA ARG A 107 -5.21 13.09 7.67
C ARG A 107 -4.27 14.28 7.57
N ASN A 108 -2.99 14.07 7.89
CA ASN A 108 -2.00 15.12 8.07
C ASN A 108 -0.96 15.14 6.92
N HIS A 109 -1.33 14.60 5.73
CA HIS A 109 -0.43 14.58 4.58
C HIS A 109 0.09 15.98 4.20
N ALA A 110 -0.75 17.02 4.29
CA ALA A 110 -0.41 18.39 3.92
C ALA A 110 0.57 19.07 4.89
N ALA A 111 0.65 18.62 6.14
CA ALA A 111 1.53 19.22 7.14
C ALA A 111 3.01 19.01 6.77
N PRO A 112 3.91 19.96 7.10
CA PRO A 112 5.35 19.74 7.00
C PRO A 112 5.79 18.50 7.79
N LEU A 113 6.91 17.90 7.40
CA LEU A 113 7.55 16.83 8.17
C LEU A 113 8.44 17.44 9.24
N ASP A 114 8.44 16.87 10.44
CA ASP A 114 9.32 17.24 11.54
C ASP A 114 9.70 16.01 12.37
N ASP A 115 10.64 16.21 13.31
CA ASP A 115 11.09 15.15 14.23
C ASP A 115 9.94 14.62 15.08
N GLN A 116 9.02 15.48 15.51
CA GLN A 116 7.90 15.08 16.37
C GLN A 116 6.96 14.13 15.65
N THR A 117 6.66 14.39 14.39
CA THR A 117 5.87 13.49 13.52
C THR A 117 6.55 12.14 13.39
N LEU A 118 7.86 12.11 13.10
CA LEU A 118 8.61 10.86 12.96
C LEU A 118 8.68 10.07 14.26
N PHE A 119 8.89 10.75 15.40
CA PHE A 119 8.90 10.12 16.72
C PHE A 119 7.52 9.57 17.11
N ALA A 120 6.45 10.29 16.79
CA ALA A 120 5.08 9.80 17.00
C ALA A 120 4.81 8.54 16.15
N TRP A 121 5.14 8.56 14.86
CA TRP A 121 4.98 7.40 13.98
C TRP A 121 5.79 6.19 14.47
N HIS A 122 7.02 6.42 14.92
CA HIS A 122 7.83 5.35 15.48
C HIS A 122 7.23 4.79 16.78
N ALA A 123 6.72 5.64 17.67
CA ALA A 123 6.07 5.22 18.90
C ALA A 123 4.77 4.42 18.62
N MET A 124 3.98 4.81 17.61
CA MET A 124 2.82 4.06 17.15
C MET A 124 3.20 2.65 16.70
N LEU A 125 4.22 2.52 15.82
CA LEU A 125 4.68 1.23 15.30
C LEU A 125 5.29 0.32 16.36
N MET A 126 5.99 0.91 17.33
CA MET A 126 6.66 0.15 18.41
C MET A 126 5.74 -0.10 19.61
N ASN A 127 4.45 0.22 19.49
CA ASN A 127 3.49 -0.01 20.56
C ASN A 127 3.44 -1.50 20.95
N GLY A 128 3.67 -1.76 22.25
CA GLY A 128 3.72 -3.13 22.79
C GLY A 128 5.09 -3.83 22.64
N ARG A 129 6.06 -3.27 21.92
CA ARG A 129 7.43 -3.79 21.82
C ARG A 129 8.21 -3.48 23.10
N ARG A 130 8.93 -4.49 23.63
CA ARG A 130 9.74 -4.36 24.86
C ARG A 130 11.22 -4.60 24.61
N ASP A 131 11.56 -5.00 23.42
CA ASP A 131 12.89 -5.34 22.94
C ASP A 131 13.57 -4.14 22.26
N ILE A 132 12.87 -3.04 22.04
CA ILE A 132 13.37 -1.78 21.47
C ILE A 132 13.67 -0.80 22.61
N ALA A 133 14.89 -0.28 22.66
CA ALA A 133 15.31 0.66 23.70
C ALA A 133 14.91 2.10 23.37
N ASP A 134 15.08 2.50 22.11
CA ASP A 134 14.90 3.88 21.64
C ASP A 134 13.52 4.09 20.98
N VAL A 135 12.41 3.85 21.72
CA VAL A 135 11.05 4.08 21.21
C VAL A 135 10.75 5.59 21.15
N GLY A 136 10.23 6.06 20.01
CA GLY A 136 9.83 7.46 19.80
C GLY A 136 10.99 8.46 19.78
N ARG A 137 12.18 8.01 19.41
CA ARG A 137 13.38 8.82 19.23
C ARG A 137 14.36 8.12 18.29
N TYR A 138 15.35 8.84 17.79
CA TYR A 138 16.44 8.24 17.01
C TYR A 138 17.28 7.30 17.86
N ARG A 139 17.84 6.26 17.21
CA ARG A 139 18.74 5.29 17.83
C ARG A 139 19.97 5.97 18.45
N THR A 140 20.43 5.43 19.58
CA THR A 140 21.54 5.98 20.34
C THR A 140 22.69 4.98 20.57
N HIS A 141 22.49 3.69 20.21
CA HIS A 141 23.48 2.64 20.43
C HIS A 141 24.80 2.90 19.67
N GLU A 142 25.91 2.51 20.27
CA GLU A 142 27.26 2.70 19.71
C GLU A 142 27.61 1.67 18.63
N ASP A 143 26.97 0.49 18.67
CA ASP A 143 27.18 -0.56 17.69
C ASP A 143 26.69 -0.13 16.30
N ALA A 144 27.44 -0.58 15.26
CA ALA A 144 27.05 -0.28 13.88
C ALA A 144 25.66 -0.84 13.55
N MET A 145 24.77 0.01 13.09
CA MET A 145 23.46 -0.40 12.60
C MET A 145 23.61 -1.07 11.23
N GLN A 146 23.36 -2.37 11.14
CA GLN A 146 23.57 -3.15 9.94
C GLN A 146 22.33 -3.96 9.57
N ILE A 147 22.00 -3.98 8.28
CA ILE A 147 21.05 -4.92 7.71
C ILE A 147 21.83 -6.16 7.25
N VAL A 148 21.57 -7.29 7.90
CA VAL A 148 22.32 -8.52 7.69
C VAL A 148 21.41 -9.69 7.31
N SER A 149 21.98 -10.69 6.64
CA SER A 149 21.37 -12.00 6.43
C SER A 149 22.39 -13.12 6.60
N GLY A 150 21.92 -14.37 6.69
CA GLY A 150 22.77 -15.54 6.85
C GLY A 150 22.94 -15.97 8.30
N ALA A 151 23.93 -16.81 8.57
CA ALA A 151 24.16 -17.35 9.91
C ALA A 151 24.80 -16.29 10.83
N LEU A 152 24.42 -16.27 12.10
CA LEU A 152 24.93 -15.31 13.10
C LEU A 152 26.46 -15.25 13.20
N HIS A 153 27.16 -16.38 12.95
CA HIS A 153 28.63 -16.45 13.00
C HIS A 153 29.34 -16.02 11.70
N ALA A 154 28.54 -15.78 10.61
CA ALA A 154 29.06 -15.31 9.32
C ALA A 154 27.97 -14.49 8.61
N PRO A 155 27.60 -13.32 9.15
CA PRO A 155 26.55 -12.51 8.58
C PRO A 155 27.02 -11.89 7.26
N ARG A 156 26.13 -11.86 6.29
CA ARG A 156 26.30 -11.07 5.08
C ARG A 156 25.71 -9.69 5.31
N VAL A 157 26.53 -8.66 5.33
CA VAL A 157 26.09 -7.26 5.47
C VAL A 157 25.58 -6.78 4.12
N HIS A 158 24.32 -6.36 4.08
CA HIS A 158 23.64 -5.78 2.92
C HIS A 158 23.70 -4.27 2.92
N PHE A 159 23.69 -3.67 4.10
CA PHE A 159 23.78 -2.23 4.33
C PHE A 159 24.34 -1.97 5.73
N GLU A 160 25.08 -0.86 5.87
CA GLU A 160 25.52 -0.30 7.13
C GLU A 160 25.15 1.19 7.17
N ALA A 161 24.39 1.58 8.15
CA ALA A 161 23.90 2.94 8.34
C ALA A 161 24.98 3.86 8.96
N PRO A 162 24.84 5.19 8.88
CA PRO A 162 25.69 6.15 9.56
C PRO A 162 25.75 5.89 11.08
N PRO A 163 26.82 6.29 11.78
CA PRO A 163 26.89 6.22 13.24
C PRO A 163 25.73 6.95 13.92
N SER A 164 25.27 6.44 15.07
CA SER A 164 24.10 6.97 15.78
C SER A 164 24.25 8.44 16.19
N ASP A 165 25.46 8.88 16.54
CA ASP A 165 25.76 10.27 16.92
C ASP A 165 25.59 11.27 15.76
N THR A 166 25.66 10.81 14.51
CA THR A 166 25.45 11.64 13.31
C THR A 166 23.99 11.71 12.87
N VAL A 167 23.14 10.78 13.32
CA VAL A 167 21.73 10.67 12.89
C VAL A 167 20.93 11.95 13.08
N PRO A 168 21.00 12.68 14.21
CA PRO A 168 20.25 13.93 14.38
C PRO A 168 20.58 14.97 13.31
N LEU A 169 21.85 15.10 12.93
CA LEU A 169 22.29 16.04 11.89
C LEU A 169 21.79 15.59 10.51
N GLU A 170 21.92 14.32 10.19
CA GLU A 170 21.46 13.78 8.91
C GLU A 170 19.94 13.90 8.76
N MET A 171 19.17 13.64 9.81
CA MET A 171 17.73 13.81 9.81
C MET A 171 17.31 15.28 9.71
N SER A 172 18.01 16.20 10.35
CA SER A 172 17.77 17.64 10.18
C SER A 172 17.93 18.08 8.72
N ARG A 173 18.98 17.59 8.03
CA ARG A 173 19.21 17.87 6.60
C ARG A 173 18.09 17.25 5.72
N PHE A 174 17.73 16.01 6.02
CA PHE A 174 16.66 15.31 5.32
C PHE A 174 15.30 16.03 5.45
N ILE A 175 14.90 16.39 6.67
CA ILE A 175 13.65 17.10 6.96
C ILE A 175 13.61 18.46 6.27
N ALA A 176 14.72 19.22 6.33
CA ALA A 176 14.82 20.51 5.66
C ALA A 176 14.62 20.34 4.14
N TRP A 177 15.30 19.39 3.51
CA TRP A 177 15.14 19.08 2.09
C TRP A 177 13.72 18.60 1.75
N PHE A 178 13.14 17.72 2.57
CA PHE A 178 11.78 17.20 2.34
C PHE A 178 10.76 18.34 2.29
N ASN A 179 10.86 19.30 3.18
CA ASN A 179 9.98 20.46 3.22
C ASN A 179 10.30 21.48 2.11
N ASP A 180 11.58 21.72 1.78
CA ASP A 180 12.00 22.62 0.72
C ASP A 180 11.68 22.09 -0.69
N SER A 181 11.51 20.80 -0.86
CA SER A 181 11.10 20.15 -2.12
C SER A 181 9.58 19.95 -2.27
N ALA A 182 8.78 20.43 -1.32
CA ALA A 182 7.32 20.34 -1.36
C ALA A 182 6.72 21.20 -2.49
N PRO A 183 5.51 20.90 -2.99
CA PRO A 183 4.91 21.60 -4.14
C PRO A 183 4.75 23.13 -3.96
N SER A 184 4.55 23.56 -2.72
CA SER A 184 4.39 25.00 -2.36
C SER A 184 5.69 25.68 -1.96
N SER A 185 6.81 24.98 -2.03
CA SER A 185 8.13 25.49 -1.62
C SER A 185 8.86 26.20 -2.78
N PRO A 186 9.99 26.87 -2.51
CA PRO A 186 10.80 27.49 -3.56
C PRO A 186 11.43 26.52 -4.57
N ASN A 187 11.70 25.26 -4.17
CA ASN A 187 12.41 24.25 -4.97
C ASN A 187 11.58 22.97 -5.19
N PRO A 188 10.36 23.06 -5.74
CA PRO A 188 9.47 21.92 -5.81
C PRO A 188 10.00 20.82 -6.73
N LEU A 189 9.87 19.57 -6.29
CA LEU A 189 10.16 18.40 -7.11
C LEU A 189 8.86 17.72 -7.57
N PRO A 190 8.90 17.05 -8.75
CA PRO A 190 7.80 16.20 -9.20
C PRO A 190 7.49 15.07 -8.21
N ALA A 191 6.26 14.55 -8.25
CA ALA A 191 5.70 13.65 -7.22
C ALA A 191 6.52 12.38 -7.01
N ILE A 192 6.76 11.63 -8.10
CA ILE A 192 7.50 10.35 -8.02
C ILE A 192 8.97 10.61 -7.67
N THR A 193 9.58 11.62 -8.28
CA THR A 193 10.96 12.01 -8.01
C THR A 193 11.17 12.29 -6.52
N ARG A 194 10.31 13.12 -5.95
CA ARG A 194 10.37 13.49 -4.54
C ARG A 194 10.14 12.30 -3.61
N ALA A 195 9.14 11.47 -3.90
CA ALA A 195 8.85 10.27 -3.12
C ALA A 195 10.00 9.26 -3.17
N ALA A 196 10.59 9.03 -4.36
CA ALA A 196 11.70 8.12 -4.52
C ALA A 196 12.96 8.58 -3.77
N ILE A 197 13.30 9.87 -3.86
CA ILE A 197 14.47 10.42 -3.16
C ILE A 197 14.23 10.37 -1.65
N SER A 198 13.05 10.77 -1.17
CA SER A 198 12.74 10.76 0.25
C SER A 198 12.84 9.36 0.85
N HIS A 199 12.34 8.35 0.13
CA HIS A 199 12.41 6.97 0.58
C HIS A 199 13.86 6.47 0.64
N LEU A 200 14.63 6.62 -0.43
CA LEU A 200 16.03 6.18 -0.46
C LEU A 200 16.90 6.89 0.57
N TRP A 201 16.72 8.20 0.73
CA TRP A 201 17.50 8.99 1.67
C TRP A 201 17.21 8.59 3.12
N PHE A 202 15.93 8.46 3.47
CA PHE A 202 15.53 8.00 4.80
C PHE A 202 16.05 6.59 5.11
N GLU A 203 15.93 5.65 4.16
CA GLU A 203 16.50 4.30 4.29
C GLU A 203 18.03 4.31 4.40
N SER A 204 18.71 5.26 3.76
CA SER A 204 20.17 5.41 3.84
C SER A 204 20.63 6.01 5.18
N ILE A 205 19.81 6.79 5.87
CA ILE A 205 20.09 7.25 7.24
C ILE A 205 19.76 6.16 8.26
N HIS A 206 18.66 5.46 8.05
CA HIS A 206 18.16 4.38 8.92
C HIS A 206 18.10 4.79 10.40
N PRO A 207 17.30 5.83 10.74
CA PRO A 207 17.44 6.57 11.99
C PRO A 207 16.92 5.84 13.24
N PHE A 208 16.15 4.77 13.11
CA PHE A 208 15.52 4.05 14.21
C PHE A 208 16.15 2.65 14.40
N GLU A 209 15.95 2.04 15.58
CA GLU A 209 16.37 0.65 15.82
C GLU A 209 15.56 -0.36 14.99
N ASP A 210 14.28 -0.10 14.76
CA ASP A 210 13.35 -0.90 13.95
C ASP A 210 12.30 0.03 13.30
N GLY A 211 11.51 -0.47 12.37
CA GLY A 211 10.41 0.27 11.74
C GLY A 211 10.81 1.24 10.62
N ASN A 212 12.10 1.35 10.27
CA ASN A 212 12.55 2.27 9.23
C ASN A 212 11.84 2.03 7.90
N GLY A 213 11.73 0.78 7.43
CA GLY A 213 11.05 0.45 6.18
C GLY A 213 9.59 0.90 6.15
N ARG A 214 8.84 0.68 7.23
CA ARG A 214 7.43 1.11 7.35
C ARG A 214 7.29 2.63 7.34
N ILE A 215 8.15 3.33 8.09
CA ILE A 215 8.19 4.82 8.14
C ILE A 215 8.68 5.38 6.79
N GLY A 216 9.69 4.80 6.17
CA GLY A 216 10.20 5.22 4.86
C GLY A 216 9.11 5.15 3.77
N ARG A 217 8.30 4.08 3.74
CA ARG A 217 7.14 3.98 2.85
C ARG A 217 6.04 5.00 3.18
N ALA A 218 5.78 5.24 4.46
CA ALA A 218 4.85 6.28 4.91
C ALA A 218 5.29 7.70 4.49
N ILE A 219 6.59 7.99 4.55
CA ILE A 219 7.18 9.24 4.04
C ILE A 219 7.00 9.36 2.52
N ALA A 220 7.20 8.27 1.78
CA ALA A 220 6.98 8.27 0.33
C ALA A 220 5.50 8.53 -0.02
N GLU A 221 4.57 7.90 0.70
CA GLU A 221 3.13 8.16 0.55
C GLU A 221 2.78 9.62 0.88
N LYS A 222 3.32 10.16 1.98
CA LYS A 222 3.16 11.58 2.33
C LYS A 222 3.67 12.51 1.22
N ALA A 223 4.81 12.20 0.61
CA ALA A 223 5.37 12.99 -0.48
C ALA A 223 4.45 12.97 -1.72
N LEU A 224 3.94 11.79 -2.12
CA LEU A 224 2.98 11.66 -3.20
C LEU A 224 1.70 12.44 -2.91
N ALA A 225 1.14 12.32 -1.70
CA ALA A 225 -0.08 12.99 -1.28
C ALA A 225 0.06 14.52 -1.27
N GLN A 226 1.18 15.05 -0.80
CA GLN A 226 1.46 16.49 -0.86
C GLN A 226 1.47 17.01 -2.29
N ASN A 227 2.09 16.28 -3.22
CA ASN A 227 2.13 16.68 -4.63
C ASN A 227 0.77 16.62 -5.32
N LEU A 228 -0.15 15.80 -4.85
CA LEU A 228 -1.53 15.73 -5.35
C LEU A 228 -2.49 16.69 -4.64
N SER A 229 -2.06 17.31 -3.54
CA SER A 229 -2.91 18.08 -2.63
C SER A 229 -4.14 17.28 -2.15
N ALA A 230 -3.99 15.96 -2.09
CA ALA A 230 -5.02 15.00 -1.68
C ALA A 230 -4.35 13.73 -1.13
N PRO A 231 -4.96 13.04 -0.17
CA PRO A 231 -4.44 11.75 0.26
C PRO A 231 -4.30 10.79 -0.92
N THR A 232 -3.18 10.08 -0.98
CA THR A 232 -3.03 8.99 -1.93
C THR A 232 -3.73 7.75 -1.40
N LEU A 233 -4.33 7.00 -2.31
CA LEU A 233 -4.82 5.65 -2.05
C LEU A 233 -4.05 4.68 -2.95
N THR A 234 -2.75 4.94 -3.10
CA THR A 234 -1.85 4.17 -3.96
C THR A 234 -1.57 2.81 -3.32
N ALA A 235 -1.60 1.73 -4.10
CA ALA A 235 -1.26 0.40 -3.64
C ALA A 235 0.27 0.20 -3.66
N LEU A 236 1.02 1.12 -3.03
CA LEU A 236 2.49 1.17 -3.09
C LEU A 236 3.12 0.00 -2.35
N ALA A 237 2.73 -0.21 -1.08
CA ALA A 237 3.28 -1.31 -0.30
C ALA A 237 2.84 -2.69 -0.84
N GLU A 238 1.60 -2.83 -1.33
CA GLU A 238 1.15 -4.05 -2.01
C GLU A 238 2.05 -4.36 -3.22
N THR A 239 2.36 -3.36 -4.04
CA THR A 239 3.18 -3.54 -5.23
C THR A 239 4.64 -3.84 -4.86
N ILE A 240 5.21 -3.13 -3.89
CA ILE A 240 6.55 -3.42 -3.36
C ILE A 240 6.62 -4.85 -2.80
N HIS A 241 5.61 -5.29 -2.05
CA HIS A 241 5.55 -6.64 -1.48
C HIS A 241 5.59 -7.72 -2.57
N ARG A 242 4.86 -7.54 -3.66
CA ARG A 242 4.90 -8.43 -4.83
C ARG A 242 6.29 -8.48 -5.47
N HIS A 243 7.01 -7.38 -5.46
CA HIS A 243 8.36 -7.23 -6.02
C HIS A 243 9.46 -7.20 -4.95
N ARG A 244 9.21 -7.76 -3.75
CA ARG A 244 10.07 -7.64 -2.57
C ARG A 244 11.56 -7.90 -2.83
N LYS A 245 11.89 -8.92 -3.62
CA LYS A 245 13.29 -9.22 -3.95
C LYS A 245 13.95 -8.11 -4.79
N ALA A 246 13.22 -7.59 -5.76
CA ALA A 246 13.70 -6.49 -6.62
C ALA A 246 13.81 -5.19 -5.82
N TYR A 247 12.89 -4.94 -4.90
CA TYR A 247 12.92 -3.81 -3.97
C TYR A 247 14.21 -3.76 -3.14
N TYR A 248 14.54 -4.84 -2.43
CA TYR A 248 15.77 -4.88 -1.64
C TYR A 248 17.03 -4.82 -2.51
N ALA A 249 17.02 -5.39 -3.72
CA ALA A 249 18.14 -5.26 -4.66
C ALA A 249 18.30 -3.81 -5.15
N ALA A 250 17.19 -3.11 -5.45
CA ALA A 250 17.22 -1.71 -5.87
C ALA A 250 17.69 -0.78 -4.73
N LEU A 251 17.22 -0.99 -3.50
CA LEU A 251 17.70 -0.27 -2.31
C LEU A 251 19.20 -0.48 -2.09
N GLN A 252 19.66 -1.74 -2.16
CA GLN A 252 21.08 -2.08 -1.99
C GLN A 252 21.95 -1.39 -3.04
N LEU A 253 21.52 -1.31 -4.29
CA LEU A 253 22.23 -0.58 -5.34
C LEU A 253 22.20 0.94 -5.11
N GLY A 254 21.03 1.49 -4.76
CA GLY A 254 20.86 2.91 -4.45
C GLY A 254 21.68 3.38 -3.24
N SER A 255 21.88 2.50 -2.25
CA SER A 255 22.70 2.80 -1.07
C SER A 255 24.22 2.78 -1.32
N GLN A 256 24.67 2.47 -2.53
CA GLN A 256 26.11 2.40 -2.87
C GLN A 256 26.58 3.57 -3.77
N SER A 257 25.68 4.43 -4.21
CA SER A 257 25.97 5.54 -5.12
C SER A 257 25.07 6.72 -4.87
N ASN A 258 25.59 7.93 -5.11
CA ASN A 258 24.76 9.14 -5.20
C ASN A 258 24.25 9.43 -6.62
N ASP A 259 24.59 8.60 -7.62
CA ASP A 259 23.86 8.51 -8.89
C ASP A 259 22.67 7.54 -8.68
N ILE A 260 21.46 8.10 -8.64
CA ILE A 260 20.24 7.37 -8.29
C ILE A 260 19.32 7.11 -9.49
N ASN A 261 19.80 7.25 -10.72
CA ASN A 261 18.98 7.05 -11.91
C ASN A 261 18.32 5.68 -11.98
N ALA A 262 19.03 4.61 -11.61
CA ALA A 262 18.47 3.24 -11.60
C ALA A 262 17.39 3.08 -10.53
N TRP A 263 17.58 3.68 -9.35
CA TRP A 263 16.58 3.69 -8.29
C TRP A 263 15.33 4.46 -8.70
N LEU A 264 15.47 5.66 -9.26
CA LEU A 264 14.35 6.47 -9.74
C LEU A 264 13.52 5.74 -10.79
N ALA A 265 14.17 5.12 -11.77
CA ALA A 265 13.47 4.37 -12.81
C ALA A 265 12.67 3.19 -12.20
N TRP A 266 13.30 2.40 -11.32
CA TRP A 266 12.64 1.29 -10.65
C TRP A 266 11.45 1.77 -9.80
N PHE A 267 11.64 2.82 -9.01
CA PHE A 267 10.59 3.35 -8.13
C PHE A 267 9.43 3.93 -8.95
N ALA A 268 9.72 4.59 -10.07
CA ALA A 268 8.70 5.11 -10.97
C ALA A 268 7.83 3.97 -11.55
N ASP A 269 8.44 2.89 -12.00
CA ASP A 269 7.71 1.71 -12.50
C ASP A 269 6.78 1.13 -11.41
N ILE A 270 7.26 1.03 -10.17
CA ILE A 270 6.47 0.57 -9.03
C ILE A 270 5.27 1.49 -8.75
N VAL A 271 5.48 2.81 -8.73
CA VAL A 271 4.38 3.77 -8.48
C VAL A 271 3.33 3.71 -9.58
N ILE A 272 3.72 3.57 -10.84
CA ILE A 272 2.79 3.45 -11.97
C ILE A 272 2.01 2.13 -11.90
N GLU A 273 2.67 1.01 -11.60
CA GLU A 273 1.98 -0.27 -11.38
C GLU A 273 1.01 -0.18 -10.20
N ALA A 274 1.44 0.40 -9.09
CA ALA A 274 0.62 0.59 -7.90
C ALA A 274 -0.64 1.41 -8.20
N GLN A 275 -0.50 2.51 -8.94
CA GLN A 275 -1.63 3.34 -9.36
C GLN A 275 -2.60 2.58 -10.27
N ALA A 276 -2.09 1.79 -11.21
CA ALA A 276 -2.94 0.96 -12.09
C ALA A 276 -3.74 -0.06 -11.28
N ARG A 277 -3.14 -0.67 -10.26
CA ARG A 277 -3.81 -1.57 -9.31
C ARG A 277 -4.91 -0.86 -8.53
N THR A 278 -4.62 0.31 -8.00
CA THR A 278 -5.62 1.15 -7.30
C THR A 278 -6.80 1.46 -8.19
N ILE A 279 -6.57 1.92 -9.43
CA ILE A 279 -7.64 2.21 -10.39
C ILE A 279 -8.49 0.95 -10.65
N THR A 280 -7.85 -0.20 -10.85
CA THR A 280 -8.54 -1.48 -11.06
C THR A 280 -9.40 -1.85 -9.84
N ARG A 281 -8.88 -1.67 -8.63
CA ARG A 281 -9.58 -1.96 -7.39
C ARG A 281 -10.78 -1.02 -7.17
N ILE A 282 -10.60 0.26 -7.40
CA ILE A 282 -11.70 1.25 -7.32
C ILE A 282 -12.83 0.90 -8.30
N ARG A 283 -12.49 0.60 -9.56
CA ARG A 283 -13.48 0.15 -10.55
C ARG A 283 -14.22 -1.10 -10.09
N PHE A 284 -13.50 -2.07 -9.58
CA PHE A 284 -14.08 -3.30 -9.07
C PHE A 284 -15.05 -3.06 -7.91
N LEU A 285 -14.73 -2.15 -6.99
CA LEU A 285 -15.60 -1.81 -5.85
C LEU A 285 -16.83 -1.00 -6.28
N ILE A 286 -16.67 -0.11 -7.25
CA ILE A 286 -17.81 0.59 -7.87
C ILE A 286 -18.75 -0.43 -8.56
N ASP A 287 -18.19 -1.37 -9.29
CA ASP A 287 -18.96 -2.42 -9.96
C ASP A 287 -19.64 -3.35 -8.95
N LYS A 288 -19.01 -3.64 -7.81
CA LYS A 288 -19.61 -4.35 -6.68
C LYS A 288 -20.87 -3.64 -6.20
N THR A 289 -20.77 -2.35 -5.89
CA THR A 289 -21.90 -1.55 -5.39
C THR A 289 -23.05 -1.54 -6.42
N ARG A 290 -22.73 -1.25 -7.68
CA ARG A 290 -23.72 -1.25 -8.77
C ARG A 290 -24.39 -2.61 -8.95
N LEU A 291 -23.63 -3.71 -8.86
CA LEU A 291 -24.18 -5.05 -8.97
C LEU A 291 -25.12 -5.39 -7.82
N LEU A 292 -24.71 -5.11 -6.58
CA LEU A 292 -25.52 -5.38 -5.41
C LEU A 292 -26.80 -4.54 -5.38
N ASP A 293 -26.73 -3.26 -5.75
CA ASP A 293 -27.91 -2.39 -5.86
C ASP A 293 -28.89 -2.89 -6.92
N ARG A 294 -28.39 -3.31 -8.09
CA ARG A 294 -29.21 -3.89 -9.15
C ARG A 294 -29.93 -5.17 -8.72
N LEU A 295 -29.27 -5.99 -7.89
CA LEU A 295 -29.78 -7.27 -7.41
C LEU A 295 -30.60 -7.16 -6.14
N ARG A 296 -30.75 -5.99 -5.55
CA ARG A 296 -31.49 -5.78 -4.30
C ARG A 296 -32.93 -6.27 -4.41
N GLY A 297 -33.33 -7.13 -3.49
CA GLY A 297 -34.65 -7.79 -3.51
C GLY A 297 -34.86 -8.86 -4.58
N GLN A 298 -33.84 -9.16 -5.41
CA GLN A 298 -33.92 -10.18 -6.47
C GLN A 298 -33.15 -11.45 -6.12
N ILE A 299 -32.29 -11.40 -5.12
CA ILE A 299 -31.46 -12.54 -4.67
C ILE A 299 -31.79 -12.93 -3.24
N ASN A 300 -31.57 -14.19 -2.91
CA ASN A 300 -31.74 -14.70 -1.55
C ASN A 300 -30.45 -14.56 -0.75
N GLU A 301 -30.53 -14.71 0.60
CA GLU A 301 -29.42 -14.57 1.54
C GLU A 301 -28.20 -15.43 1.20
N ARG A 302 -28.41 -16.64 0.67
CA ARG A 302 -27.31 -17.55 0.30
C ARG A 302 -26.57 -17.02 -0.93
N GLN A 303 -27.30 -16.51 -1.90
CA GLN A 303 -26.75 -15.90 -3.12
C GLN A 303 -25.96 -14.65 -2.77
N GLU A 304 -26.51 -13.79 -1.93
CA GLU A 304 -25.84 -12.58 -1.43
C GLU A 304 -24.55 -12.95 -0.68
N LYS A 305 -24.61 -13.91 0.26
CA LYS A 305 -23.44 -14.39 0.99
C LYS A 305 -22.33 -14.91 0.06
N ALA A 306 -22.70 -15.63 -0.99
CA ALA A 306 -21.75 -16.14 -1.98
C ALA A 306 -21.13 -15.00 -2.81
N LEU A 307 -21.92 -14.02 -3.26
CA LEU A 307 -21.42 -12.84 -3.97
C LEU A 307 -20.48 -12.01 -3.10
N LEU A 308 -20.87 -11.71 -1.85
CA LEU A 308 -20.00 -10.99 -0.91
C LEU A 308 -18.68 -11.72 -0.67
N ARG A 309 -18.72 -13.06 -0.58
CA ARG A 309 -17.50 -13.87 -0.44
C ARG A 309 -16.62 -13.79 -1.70
N LEU A 310 -17.22 -13.80 -2.91
CA LEU A 310 -16.49 -13.60 -4.16
C LEU A 310 -15.84 -12.21 -4.23
N PHE A 311 -16.56 -11.17 -3.79
CA PHE A 311 -16.01 -9.82 -3.76
C PHE A 311 -14.86 -9.64 -2.77
N ARG A 312 -14.81 -10.43 -1.69
CA ARG A 312 -13.68 -10.43 -0.74
C ARG A 312 -12.37 -10.93 -1.34
N GLU A 313 -12.43 -11.76 -2.39
CA GLU A 313 -11.22 -12.23 -3.10
C GLU A 313 -10.59 -11.13 -3.98
N GLY A 314 -11.28 -9.99 -4.14
CA GLY A 314 -10.79 -8.88 -4.94
C GLY A 314 -10.95 -9.08 -6.47
N PRO A 315 -10.33 -8.18 -7.27
CA PRO A 315 -10.46 -8.21 -8.73
C PRO A 315 -9.92 -9.49 -9.38
N ASP A 316 -8.92 -10.13 -8.78
CA ASP A 316 -8.33 -11.38 -9.28
C ASP A 316 -9.27 -12.60 -9.07
N GLY A 317 -10.23 -12.49 -8.14
CA GLY A 317 -11.25 -13.49 -7.85
C GLY A 317 -10.69 -14.77 -7.25
N PHE A 318 -11.55 -15.81 -7.15
CA PHE A 318 -11.12 -17.15 -6.71
C PHE A 318 -10.18 -17.78 -7.73
N GLU A 319 -9.05 -18.31 -7.28
CA GLU A 319 -8.19 -19.13 -8.11
C GLU A 319 -8.99 -20.31 -8.70
N GLY A 320 -8.99 -20.42 -10.02
CA GLY A 320 -9.80 -21.39 -10.76
C GLY A 320 -11.31 -21.12 -10.78
N GLY A 321 -11.83 -20.05 -10.15
CA GLY A 321 -13.25 -19.69 -10.09
C GLY A 321 -14.07 -20.47 -9.05
N LEU A 322 -15.24 -19.94 -8.68
CA LEU A 322 -16.16 -20.58 -7.74
C LEU A 322 -16.76 -21.86 -8.33
N SER A 323 -16.70 -22.96 -7.61
CA SER A 323 -17.39 -24.22 -7.95
C SER A 323 -18.69 -24.37 -7.15
N ALA A 324 -19.58 -25.27 -7.58
CA ALA A 324 -20.75 -25.63 -6.77
C ALA A 324 -20.36 -26.21 -5.40
N GLY A 325 -19.20 -26.88 -5.30
CA GLY A 325 -18.64 -27.36 -4.04
C GLY A 325 -18.27 -26.21 -3.10
N ASN A 326 -17.52 -25.20 -3.60
CA ASN A 326 -17.18 -24.01 -2.82
C ASN A 326 -18.44 -23.22 -2.41
N TYR A 327 -19.43 -23.08 -3.31
CA TYR A 327 -20.70 -22.45 -2.99
C TYR A 327 -21.40 -23.13 -1.80
N ARG A 328 -21.43 -24.48 -1.79
CA ARG A 328 -21.98 -25.25 -0.66
C ARG A 328 -21.24 -24.97 0.65
N THR A 329 -19.92 -24.95 0.60
CA THR A 329 -19.09 -24.64 1.79
C THR A 329 -19.39 -23.24 2.33
N ILE A 330 -19.57 -22.27 1.45
CA ILE A 330 -19.88 -20.87 1.83
C ILE A 330 -21.29 -20.75 2.43
N THR A 331 -22.27 -21.44 1.83
CA THR A 331 -23.70 -21.19 2.09
C THR A 331 -24.39 -22.25 2.95
N GLY A 332 -23.78 -23.44 3.08
CA GLY A 332 -24.41 -24.62 3.70
C GLY A 332 -25.50 -25.31 2.83
N ALA A 333 -25.69 -24.88 1.59
CA ALA A 333 -26.75 -25.39 0.72
C ALA A 333 -26.52 -26.82 0.25
N ALA A 334 -27.61 -27.56 -0.01
CA ALA A 334 -27.54 -28.85 -0.72
C ALA A 334 -27.10 -28.67 -2.19
N LEU A 335 -26.51 -29.69 -2.81
CA LEU A 335 -25.95 -29.61 -4.18
C LEU A 335 -26.97 -29.13 -5.23
N ALA A 336 -28.18 -29.64 -5.17
CA ALA A 336 -29.25 -29.25 -6.12
C ALA A 336 -29.63 -27.76 -5.95
N THR A 337 -29.65 -27.27 -4.71
CA THR A 337 -29.92 -25.86 -4.40
C THR A 337 -28.76 -24.99 -4.86
N ALA A 338 -27.51 -25.38 -4.59
CA ALA A 338 -26.34 -24.66 -5.05
C ALA A 338 -26.29 -24.51 -6.59
N THR A 339 -26.62 -25.58 -7.31
CA THR A 339 -26.67 -25.56 -8.78
C THR A 339 -27.75 -24.59 -9.29
N ARG A 340 -28.93 -24.56 -8.64
CA ARG A 340 -30.03 -23.66 -8.99
C ARG A 340 -29.69 -22.22 -8.68
N ASP A 341 -29.18 -21.95 -7.48
CA ASP A 341 -28.78 -20.60 -7.06
C ASP A 341 -27.69 -20.03 -7.98
N LEU A 342 -26.70 -20.85 -8.39
CA LEU A 342 -25.63 -20.43 -9.32
C LEU A 342 -26.17 -20.18 -10.74
N ALA A 343 -27.11 -20.98 -11.23
CA ALA A 343 -27.73 -20.81 -12.54
C ALA A 343 -28.56 -19.49 -12.57
N ASP A 344 -29.33 -19.23 -11.52
CA ASP A 344 -30.10 -18.00 -11.34
C ASP A 344 -29.19 -16.74 -11.28
N LEU A 345 -28.05 -16.82 -10.60
CA LEU A 345 -27.06 -15.73 -10.58
C LEU A 345 -26.44 -15.47 -11.97
N VAL A 346 -26.29 -16.52 -12.79
CA VAL A 346 -25.84 -16.35 -14.19
C VAL A 346 -26.94 -15.69 -15.03
N GLU A 347 -28.20 -16.13 -14.90
CA GLU A 347 -29.34 -15.55 -15.59
C GLU A 347 -29.51 -14.06 -15.25
N LYS A 348 -29.33 -13.69 -13.99
CA LYS A 348 -29.36 -12.29 -13.50
C LYS A 348 -28.12 -11.50 -13.89
N GLY A 349 -27.17 -12.06 -14.62
CA GLY A 349 -25.93 -11.40 -15.03
C GLY A 349 -25.01 -11.00 -13.85
N ALA A 350 -25.10 -11.72 -12.73
CA ALA A 350 -24.18 -11.54 -11.59
C ALA A 350 -22.91 -12.36 -11.75
N LEU A 351 -23.04 -13.52 -12.38
CA LEU A 351 -21.92 -14.44 -12.62
C LEU A 351 -21.81 -14.80 -14.10
N VAL A 352 -20.58 -15.09 -14.53
CA VAL A 352 -20.28 -15.73 -15.81
C VAL A 352 -19.85 -17.16 -15.53
N ARG A 353 -20.43 -18.12 -16.27
CA ARG A 353 -20.07 -19.53 -16.19
C ARG A 353 -19.08 -19.90 -17.27
N SER A 354 -18.05 -20.67 -16.89
CA SER A 354 -17.12 -21.35 -17.79
C SER A 354 -17.08 -22.82 -17.46
N GLY A 355 -16.83 -23.67 -18.47
CA GLY A 355 -16.80 -25.12 -18.34
C GLY A 355 -18.19 -25.77 -18.14
N GLU A 356 -18.21 -27.11 -18.11
CA GLU A 356 -19.43 -27.90 -18.03
C GLU A 356 -19.40 -28.90 -16.88
N ARG A 357 -20.62 -29.31 -16.43
CA ARG A 357 -20.83 -30.34 -15.40
C ARG A 357 -19.97 -30.11 -14.16
N ARG A 358 -19.15 -31.07 -13.71
CA ARG A 358 -18.26 -31.00 -12.55
C ARG A 358 -17.10 -29.97 -12.70
N TYR A 359 -16.83 -29.58 -13.93
CA TYR A 359 -15.79 -28.58 -14.24
C TYR A 359 -16.34 -27.16 -14.39
N ALA A 360 -17.65 -26.96 -14.18
CA ALA A 360 -18.24 -25.63 -14.20
C ALA A 360 -17.61 -24.73 -13.13
N ARG A 361 -17.21 -23.52 -13.53
CA ARG A 361 -16.65 -22.47 -12.69
C ARG A 361 -17.39 -21.18 -12.93
N TYR A 362 -17.56 -20.42 -11.89
CA TYR A 362 -18.32 -19.17 -11.89
C TYR A 362 -17.41 -18.03 -11.44
N ARG A 363 -17.45 -16.92 -12.15
CA ARG A 363 -16.74 -15.69 -11.83
C ARG A 363 -17.71 -14.53 -11.80
N LEU A 364 -17.38 -13.45 -11.07
CA LEU A 364 -18.17 -12.24 -11.09
C LEU A 364 -18.24 -11.67 -12.52
N ALA A 365 -19.42 -11.21 -12.92
CA ALA A 365 -19.65 -10.56 -14.20
C ALA A 365 -19.29 -9.05 -14.18
N VAL A 366 -18.38 -8.64 -13.30
CA VAL A 366 -17.89 -7.28 -13.17
C VAL A 366 -16.68 -7.07 -14.07
N GLY A 367 -16.54 -5.90 -14.69
CA GLY A 367 -15.46 -5.59 -15.64
C GLY A 367 -15.61 -6.19 -17.05
N ALA A 368 -16.53 -7.13 -17.27
CA ALA A 368 -16.73 -7.77 -18.58
C ALA A 368 -17.59 -6.95 -19.57
N VAL A 369 -18.14 -5.83 -19.13
CA VAL A 369 -19.06 -5.02 -19.98
C VAL A 369 -18.32 -4.02 -20.87
N ALA A 370 -17.04 -3.78 -20.62
CA ALA A 370 -16.26 -2.79 -21.37
C ALA A 370 -15.62 -3.30 -22.67
N ASP A 371 -15.68 -4.61 -22.95
CA ASP A 371 -14.96 -5.20 -24.10
C ASP A 371 -15.87 -5.88 -25.14
N LYS A 372 -17.15 -5.52 -25.14
CA LYS A 372 -18.02 -5.80 -26.28
C LYS A 372 -18.33 -4.49 -27.03
N SER A 373 -17.32 -3.98 -27.76
CA SER A 373 -17.59 -3.20 -28.96
C SER A 373 -18.31 -4.14 -29.94
N PRO A 374 -19.45 -3.75 -30.50
CA PRO A 374 -20.07 -4.50 -31.55
C PRO A 374 -19.26 -4.26 -32.81
N ASN A 375 -18.43 -5.17 -33.20
CA ASN A 375 -17.93 -5.27 -34.55
C ASN A 375 -18.49 -6.53 -35.19
N GLU A 376 -19.36 -6.24 -36.19
CA GLU A 376 -19.84 -7.02 -37.31
C GLU A 376 -20.74 -8.23 -37.02
#